data_b8a8072859b787d4cb0d9afd725317cc
#
_entry.id   b8a8072859b787d4cb0d9afd725317cc
#
_cell.length_a   1.000
_cell.length_b   1.000
_cell.length_c   1.000
_cell.angle_alpha   90.00
_cell.angle_beta   90.00
_cell.angle_gamma   90.00
#
_symmetry.space_group_name_H-M   'P 1'
#
loop_
_entity.id
_entity.type
_entity.pdbx_description
1 polymer ?
#
loop_
_entity_poly.entity_id
_entity_poly.type
_entity_poly.pdbx_seq_one_letter_code
_entity_poly.pdbx_strand_id
1 'polypeptide(L)'
;MSKLFELYVLSKLRAVFTGRKEVQYHVKKRRQELDYLLKPAEWAEPYVVDAKYKPRYGERGGVNIDDAREVSGYARLSWVYSELDLDADAVAPIKCLIIYPDQKEEERFTFSKTAEPQFEKVSGYVRFYKVGIKLPVIASKNP
;
A
#
# COMPACT_ATOMS: atom_id res chain seq x y z
N MET A 1 -16.12 6.00 4.58
CA MET A 1 -14.92 6.65 4.01
C MET A 1 -13.81 5.69 3.63
N SER A 2 -13.63 4.61 4.40
CA SER A 2 -12.54 3.67 4.07
C SER A 2 -12.71 3.04 2.70
N LYS A 3 -13.90 2.65 2.33
CA LYS A 3 -14.11 2.04 1.01
C LYS A 3 -13.86 3.01 -0.12
N LEU A 4 -14.30 4.25 0.06
CA LEU A 4 -14.10 5.28 -0.93
C LEU A 4 -12.62 5.62 -1.10
N PHE A 5 -11.89 5.69 0.01
CA PHE A 5 -10.45 5.90 -0.03
C PHE A 5 -9.75 4.74 -0.72
N GLU A 6 -10.14 3.51 -0.39
CA GLU A 6 -9.59 2.31 -1.00
C GLU A 6 -9.76 2.32 -2.52
N LEU A 7 -10.94 2.73 -3.00
CA LEU A 7 -11.18 2.83 -4.44
C LEU A 7 -10.37 3.96 -5.08
N TYR A 8 -10.18 5.04 -4.35
CA TYR A 8 -9.34 6.14 -4.84
C TYR A 8 -7.89 5.68 -5.01
N VAL A 9 -7.36 4.98 -4.00
CA VAL A 9 -6.01 4.42 -4.07
C VAL A 9 -5.90 3.47 -5.27
N LEU A 10 -6.89 2.61 -5.45
CA LEU A 10 -6.91 1.69 -6.58
C LEU A 10 -6.80 2.43 -7.90
N SER A 11 -7.56 3.51 -8.05
CA SER A 11 -7.53 4.30 -9.28
C SER A 11 -6.15 4.90 -9.53
N LYS A 12 -5.48 5.35 -8.47
CA LYS A 12 -4.13 5.90 -8.57
C LYS A 12 -3.11 4.84 -8.96
N LEU A 13 -3.20 3.67 -8.35
CA LEU A 13 -2.29 2.58 -8.68
C LEU A 13 -2.48 2.11 -10.12
N ARG A 14 -3.72 1.94 -10.54
CA ARG A 14 -4.01 1.46 -11.90
C ARG A 14 -3.73 2.47 -12.98
N ALA A 15 -3.70 3.74 -12.65
CA ALA A 15 -3.33 4.77 -13.61
C ALA A 15 -1.83 4.69 -13.97
N VAL A 16 -1.02 4.22 -13.05
CA VAL A 16 0.43 4.12 -13.24
C VAL A 16 0.84 2.72 -13.67
N PHE A 17 0.34 1.70 -12.98
CA PHE A 17 0.73 0.32 -13.20
C PHE A 17 -0.35 -0.39 -14.01
N THR A 18 -0.22 -0.34 -15.33
CA THR A 18 -1.25 -0.81 -16.24
C THR A 18 -1.02 -2.23 -16.76
N GLY A 19 0.12 -2.82 -16.42
CA GLY A 19 0.44 -4.16 -16.87
C GLY A 19 -0.40 -5.22 -16.17
N ARG A 20 -0.48 -6.38 -16.80
CA ARG A 20 -1.25 -7.49 -16.27
C ARG A 20 -0.68 -7.91 -14.92
N LYS A 21 -1.54 -8.00 -13.92
CA LYS A 21 -1.18 -8.42 -12.56
C LYS A 21 -0.22 -7.50 -11.83
N GLU A 22 0.05 -6.31 -12.32
CA GLU A 22 0.85 -5.36 -11.56
C GLU A 22 0.11 -4.87 -10.31
N VAL A 23 -1.20 -4.71 -10.42
CA VAL A 23 -2.06 -4.34 -9.28
C VAL A 23 -3.18 -5.36 -9.18
N GLN A 24 -3.19 -6.10 -8.08
CA GLN A 24 -4.30 -7.00 -7.78
C GLN A 24 -5.06 -6.41 -6.60
N TYR A 25 -6.37 -6.39 -6.70
CA TYR A 25 -7.25 -5.73 -5.74
C TYR A 25 -8.21 -6.73 -5.12
N HIS A 26 -8.45 -6.61 -3.80
CA HIS A 26 -9.32 -7.50 -3.04
C HIS A 26 -8.94 -8.96 -3.26
N VAL A 27 -7.67 -9.25 -3.02
CA VAL A 27 -7.17 -10.60 -3.20
C VAL A 27 -7.60 -11.44 -2.02
N LYS A 28 -8.37 -12.46 -2.29
CA LYS A 28 -9.01 -13.24 -1.25
C LYS A 28 -8.73 -14.73 -1.39
N LYS A 29 -8.38 -15.36 -0.29
CA LYS A 29 -8.21 -16.80 -0.23
C LYS A 29 -8.35 -17.27 1.22
N ARG A 30 -9.03 -18.40 1.43
CA ARG A 30 -9.15 -19.02 2.75
C ARG A 30 -9.67 -18.07 3.83
N ARG A 31 -10.69 -17.28 3.51
CA ARG A 31 -11.29 -16.30 4.43
C ARG A 31 -10.40 -15.13 4.79
N GLN A 32 -9.29 -14.99 4.08
CA GLN A 32 -8.41 -13.84 4.25
C GLN A 32 -8.49 -12.97 3.01
N GLU A 33 -8.61 -11.68 3.22
CA GLU A 33 -8.69 -10.73 2.13
C GLU A 33 -7.75 -9.58 2.42
N LEU A 34 -6.90 -9.27 1.46
CA LEU A 34 -6.03 -8.12 1.56
C LEU A 34 -6.40 -7.10 0.49
N ASP A 35 -6.04 -5.84 0.74
CA ASP A 35 -6.47 -4.78 -0.16
C ASP A 35 -5.79 -4.88 -1.53
N TYR A 36 -4.47 -4.87 -1.56
CA TYR A 36 -3.75 -4.91 -2.83
C TYR A 36 -2.48 -5.76 -2.76
N LEU A 37 -2.15 -6.38 -3.89
CA LEU A 37 -0.80 -6.86 -4.15
C LEU A 37 -0.25 -6.00 -5.27
N LEU A 38 0.92 -5.43 -5.06
CA LEU A 38 1.55 -4.51 -6.01
C LEU A 38 2.88 -5.10 -6.46
N LYS A 39 2.96 -5.40 -7.76
CA LYS A 39 4.17 -5.97 -8.34
C LYS A 39 4.49 -5.28 -9.67
N PRO A 40 4.97 -4.04 -9.62
CA PRO A 40 5.33 -3.34 -10.84
C PRO A 40 6.48 -4.04 -11.57
N ALA A 41 6.39 -4.08 -12.88
CA ALA A 41 7.35 -4.83 -13.70
C ALA A 41 8.79 -4.33 -13.52
N GLU A 42 8.95 -3.03 -13.29
CA GLU A 42 10.28 -2.44 -13.19
C GLU A 42 10.76 -2.17 -11.76
N TRP A 43 9.96 -2.55 -10.76
CA TRP A 43 10.40 -2.45 -9.37
C TRP A 43 11.14 -3.74 -8.99
N ALA A 44 12.10 -3.59 -8.09
CA ALA A 44 12.89 -4.74 -7.67
C ALA A 44 12.09 -5.77 -6.88
N GLU A 45 11.11 -5.31 -6.10
CA GLU A 45 10.34 -6.19 -5.21
C GLU A 45 8.88 -5.82 -5.16
N PRO A 46 8.02 -6.82 -4.92
CA PRO A 46 6.59 -6.57 -4.75
C PRO A 46 6.26 -6.12 -3.33
N TYR A 47 5.03 -5.64 -3.15
CA TYR A 47 4.52 -5.17 -1.87
C TYR A 47 3.15 -5.75 -1.59
N VAL A 48 2.91 -6.05 -0.32
CA VAL A 48 1.56 -6.18 0.22
C VAL A 48 1.13 -4.77 0.62
N VAL A 49 0.05 -4.28 0.08
CA VAL A 49 -0.38 -2.89 0.28
C VAL A 49 -1.74 -2.85 0.93
N ASP A 50 -1.88 -1.95 1.88
CA ASP A 50 -3.14 -1.75 2.59
C ASP A 50 -3.47 -0.27 2.64
N ALA A 51 -4.73 0.08 2.36
CA ALA A 51 -5.19 1.45 2.40
C ALA A 51 -5.88 1.70 3.73
N LYS A 52 -5.42 2.68 4.48
CA LYS A 52 -6.00 3.04 5.77
C LYS A 52 -6.41 4.51 5.78
N TYR A 53 -7.69 4.76 5.98
CA TYR A 53 -8.16 6.13 6.05
C TYR A 53 -7.90 6.71 7.45
N LYS A 54 -6.62 6.94 7.74
CA LYS A 54 -6.16 7.44 9.03
C LYS A 54 -5.15 8.56 8.81
N PRO A 55 -5.63 9.81 8.63
CA PRO A 55 -4.72 10.94 8.36
C PRO A 55 -3.62 11.10 9.41
N ARG A 56 -3.88 10.68 10.65
CA ARG A 56 -2.90 10.79 11.73
C ARG A 56 -1.65 9.95 11.50
N TYR A 57 -1.66 9.04 10.55
CA TYR A 57 -0.47 8.24 10.23
C TYR A 57 0.66 9.08 9.64
N GLY A 58 0.38 10.31 9.22
CA GLY A 58 1.41 11.26 8.82
C GLY A 58 2.08 11.95 10.00
N GLU A 59 1.56 11.77 11.21
CA GLU A 59 2.09 12.42 12.39
C GLU A 59 3.11 11.52 13.10
N ARG A 60 3.78 12.10 14.08
CA ARG A 60 4.67 11.32 14.95
C ARG A 60 3.87 10.28 15.71
N GLY A 61 4.47 9.14 15.95
CA GLY A 61 3.82 8.06 16.66
C GLY A 61 3.48 6.90 15.76
N GLY A 62 3.50 7.14 14.48
CA GLY A 62 3.47 6.06 13.51
C GLY A 62 2.15 5.32 13.40
N VAL A 63 2.28 4.09 12.95
CA VAL A 63 1.16 3.24 12.60
C VAL A 63 0.65 2.50 13.81
N ASN A 64 -0.67 2.34 13.88
CA ASN A 64 -1.32 1.56 14.92
C ASN A 64 -0.81 0.11 14.89
N ILE A 65 -0.55 -0.43 16.08
CA ILE A 65 -0.01 -1.78 16.22
C ILE A 65 -0.88 -2.84 15.57
N ASP A 66 -2.20 -2.72 15.71
CA ASP A 66 -3.11 -3.71 15.14
C ASP A 66 -3.07 -3.69 13.61
N ASP A 67 -2.98 -2.51 13.03
CA ASP A 67 -2.86 -2.38 11.58
C ASP A 67 -1.53 -2.96 11.10
N ALA A 68 -0.44 -2.67 11.80
CA ALA A 68 0.86 -3.19 11.43
C ALA A 68 0.90 -4.72 11.53
N ARG A 69 0.30 -5.28 12.56
CA ARG A 69 0.22 -6.73 12.72
C ARG A 69 -0.60 -7.39 11.64
N GLU A 70 -1.72 -6.77 11.27
CA GLU A 70 -2.58 -7.29 10.22
C GLU A 70 -1.83 -7.36 8.88
N VAL A 71 -1.22 -6.25 8.49
CA VAL A 71 -0.52 -6.19 7.20
C VAL A 71 0.72 -7.08 7.21
N SER A 72 1.46 -7.11 8.31
CA SER A 72 2.61 -8.01 8.46
C SER A 72 2.18 -9.47 8.34
N GLY A 73 1.02 -9.81 8.87
CA GLY A 73 0.48 -11.16 8.77
C GLY A 73 0.22 -11.56 7.32
N TYR A 74 -0.31 -10.66 6.52
CA TYR A 74 -0.53 -10.93 5.10
C TYR A 74 0.78 -11.25 4.38
N ALA A 75 1.86 -10.57 4.74
CA ALA A 75 3.16 -10.78 4.12
C ALA A 75 3.81 -12.11 4.50
N ARG A 76 3.19 -12.87 5.39
CA ARG A 76 3.68 -14.19 5.79
C ARG A 76 2.81 -15.33 5.28
N LEU A 77 1.77 -15.03 4.54
CA LEU A 77 0.88 -16.07 4.00
C LEU A 77 1.52 -16.72 2.78
N SER A 78 1.65 -18.04 2.82
CA SER A 78 2.29 -18.77 1.72
C SER A 78 1.56 -18.55 0.39
N TRP A 79 0.22 -18.45 0.43
CA TRP A 79 -0.53 -18.25 -0.81
C TRP A 79 -0.27 -16.88 -1.44
N VAL A 80 0.12 -15.88 -0.63
CA VAL A 80 0.50 -14.57 -1.16
C VAL A 80 1.80 -14.67 -1.95
N TYR A 81 2.76 -15.44 -1.45
CA TYR A 81 3.99 -15.70 -2.19
C TYR A 81 3.70 -16.36 -3.53
N SER A 82 2.81 -17.36 -3.52
CA SER A 82 2.41 -18.02 -4.77
C SER A 82 1.75 -17.07 -5.75
N GLU A 83 0.87 -16.19 -5.26
CA GLU A 83 0.22 -15.20 -6.11
C GLU A 83 1.23 -14.25 -6.76
N LEU A 84 2.30 -13.96 -6.06
CA LEU A 84 3.34 -13.05 -6.56
C LEU A 84 4.46 -13.79 -7.29
N ASP A 85 4.32 -15.10 -7.49
CA ASP A 85 5.35 -15.94 -8.12
C ASP A 85 6.69 -15.83 -7.41
N LEU A 86 6.65 -15.87 -6.08
CA LEU A 86 7.84 -15.80 -5.25
C LEU A 86 8.08 -17.12 -4.53
N ASP A 87 9.34 -17.42 -4.26
CA ASP A 87 9.71 -18.55 -3.45
C ASP A 87 9.40 -18.25 -1.98
N ALA A 88 8.55 -19.06 -1.36
CA ALA A 88 8.19 -18.90 0.05
C ALA A 88 9.38 -19.09 0.99
N ASP A 89 10.43 -19.74 0.54
CA ASP A 89 11.64 -19.93 1.32
C ASP A 89 12.67 -18.82 1.10
N ALA A 90 12.28 -17.77 0.37
CA ALA A 90 13.13 -16.61 0.18
C ALA A 90 13.53 -16.00 1.52
N VAL A 91 14.74 -15.46 1.58
CA VAL A 91 15.31 -14.97 2.82
C VAL A 91 14.57 -13.74 3.35
N ALA A 92 14.17 -12.83 2.47
CA ALA A 92 13.55 -11.58 2.89
C ALA A 92 12.03 -11.66 2.81
N PRO A 93 11.31 -11.22 3.83
CA PRO A 93 9.84 -11.18 3.76
C PRO A 93 9.38 -10.13 2.75
N ILE A 94 8.18 -10.31 2.23
CA ILE A 94 7.60 -9.35 1.31
C ILE A 94 7.45 -8.01 2.01
N LYS A 95 7.75 -6.93 1.29
CA LYS A 95 7.59 -5.58 1.83
C LYS A 95 6.13 -5.25 2.04
N CYS A 96 5.85 -4.52 3.11
CA CYS A 96 4.51 -4.03 3.43
C CYS A 96 4.45 -2.53 3.24
N LEU A 97 3.33 -2.04 2.75
CA LEU A 97 3.10 -0.61 2.58
C LEU A 97 1.71 -0.24 3.02
N ILE A 98 1.61 0.73 3.91
CA ILE A 98 0.33 1.35 4.27
C ILE A 98 0.24 2.67 3.52
N ILE A 99 -0.87 2.87 2.82
CA ILE A 99 -1.18 4.14 2.15
C ILE A 99 -2.27 4.82 2.94
N TYR A 100 -2.03 6.08 3.33
CA TYR A 100 -2.99 6.86 4.11
C TYR A 100 -3.18 8.23 3.46
N PRO A 101 -4.28 8.94 3.76
CA PRO A 101 -4.48 10.27 3.21
C PRO A 101 -3.65 11.30 3.98
N ASP A 102 -2.96 12.16 3.26
CA ASP A 102 -2.17 13.23 3.87
C ASP A 102 -2.37 14.52 3.09
N GLN A 103 -3.14 15.41 3.67
CA GLN A 103 -3.48 16.69 3.05
C GLN A 103 -2.50 17.80 3.40
N LYS A 104 -1.58 17.52 4.32
CA LYS A 104 -0.63 18.52 4.81
C LYS A 104 0.59 18.66 3.92
N GLU A 105 0.88 17.65 3.12
CA GLU A 105 2.06 17.67 2.29
C GLU A 105 1.91 18.66 1.15
N GLU A 106 2.89 19.54 1.01
CA GLU A 106 2.94 20.47 -0.11
C GLU A 106 3.29 19.75 -1.40
N GLU A 107 4.23 18.81 -1.29
CA GLU A 107 4.63 18.01 -2.44
C GLU A 107 3.72 16.80 -2.55
N ARG A 108 3.20 16.60 -3.74
CA ARG A 108 2.38 15.44 -4.01
C ARG A 108 3.27 14.24 -4.26
N PHE A 109 3.07 13.21 -3.46
CA PHE A 109 3.67 11.93 -3.80
C PHE A 109 2.98 11.37 -5.04
N THR A 110 3.76 10.85 -5.97
CA THR A 110 3.22 10.13 -7.13
C THR A 110 4.00 8.84 -7.30
N PHE A 111 3.28 7.79 -7.65
CA PHE A 111 3.91 6.52 -7.96
C PHE A 111 4.63 6.62 -9.30
N SER A 112 5.78 5.98 -9.40
CA SER A 112 6.56 5.92 -10.63
C SER A 112 6.56 4.51 -11.18
N LYS A 113 6.29 4.38 -12.45
CA LYS A 113 6.32 3.09 -13.14
C LYS A 113 7.73 2.52 -13.24
N THR A 114 8.72 3.39 -13.35
CA THR A 114 10.09 2.99 -13.65
C THR A 114 11.01 2.94 -12.44
N ALA A 115 10.61 3.51 -11.32
CA ALA A 115 11.44 3.58 -10.14
C ALA A 115 10.65 3.29 -8.87
N GLU A 116 11.15 2.35 -8.09
CA GLU A 116 10.57 2.08 -6.78
C GLU A 116 10.88 3.27 -5.87
N PRO A 117 9.85 3.91 -5.27
CA PRO A 117 10.10 5.06 -4.39
C PRO A 117 10.76 4.64 -3.09
N GLN A 118 11.40 5.59 -2.43
CA GLN A 118 11.85 5.39 -1.06
C GLN A 118 10.72 5.79 -0.13
N PHE A 119 9.97 4.81 0.30
CA PHE A 119 8.89 5.05 1.25
C PHE A 119 9.43 5.26 2.65
N GLU A 120 8.66 5.93 3.48
CA GLU A 120 9.03 6.15 4.88
C GLU A 120 8.93 4.83 5.65
N LYS A 121 9.97 4.51 6.43
CA LYS A 121 9.96 3.29 7.23
C LYS A 121 9.05 3.43 8.44
N VAL A 122 8.34 2.37 8.75
CA VAL A 122 7.56 2.29 9.99
C VAL A 122 8.49 1.76 11.08
N SER A 123 8.71 2.57 12.12
CA SER A 123 9.60 2.23 13.20
C SER A 123 9.15 0.96 13.94
N GLY A 124 10.10 0.10 14.25
CA GLY A 124 9.82 -1.12 15.00
C GLY A 124 9.45 -2.34 14.16
N TYR A 125 9.34 -2.18 12.85
CA TYR A 125 8.98 -3.29 11.97
C TYR A 125 10.01 -3.44 10.85
N VAL A 126 10.20 -4.66 10.40
CA VAL A 126 11.14 -4.98 9.33
C VAL A 126 10.43 -4.90 7.99
N ARG A 127 11.02 -4.16 7.05
CA ARG A 127 10.53 -4.06 5.67
C ARG A 127 9.06 -3.61 5.62
N PHE A 128 8.75 -2.62 6.43
CA PHE A 128 7.41 -2.09 6.57
C PHE A 128 7.47 -0.57 6.36
N TYR A 129 6.63 -0.07 5.46
CA TYR A 129 6.68 1.30 5.00
C TYR A 129 5.30 1.94 5.00
N LYS A 130 5.29 3.27 4.95
CA LYS A 130 4.05 4.03 4.80
C LYS A 130 4.25 5.18 3.83
N VAL A 131 3.17 5.62 3.22
CA VAL A 131 3.18 6.78 2.34
C VAL A 131 1.83 7.49 2.43
N GLY A 132 1.89 8.82 2.51
CA GLY A 132 0.68 9.64 2.47
C GLY A 132 0.42 10.09 1.06
N ILE A 133 -0.84 10.05 0.65
CA ILE A 133 -1.24 10.57 -0.65
C ILE A 133 -2.30 11.63 -0.47
N LYS A 134 -2.29 12.60 -1.37
CA LYS A 134 -3.24 13.70 -1.32
C LYS A 134 -4.55 13.30 -1.97
N LEU A 135 -5.64 13.53 -1.26
CA LEU A 135 -6.96 13.31 -1.84
C LEU A 135 -7.32 14.48 -2.76
N PRO A 136 -8.21 14.24 -3.74
CA PRO A 136 -8.67 15.34 -4.56
C PRO A 136 -9.40 16.36 -3.70
N VAL A 137 -9.14 17.63 -3.98
CA VAL A 137 -9.83 18.72 -3.30
C VAL A 137 -11.18 18.89 -3.96
N ILE A 138 -12.23 18.72 -3.16
CA ILE A 138 -13.55 18.99 -3.67
C ILE A 138 -13.72 20.51 -3.62
N ALA A 139 -13.99 21.10 -4.78
CA ALA A 139 -14.18 22.52 -4.84
C ALA A 139 -15.27 22.94 -3.87
N SER A 140 -15.00 23.98 -3.11
CA SER A 140 -15.98 24.48 -2.17
C SER A 140 -17.24 24.89 -2.90
N LYS A 141 -18.36 24.43 -2.39
CA LYS A 141 -19.63 24.85 -2.92
C LYS A 141 -20.08 26.17 -2.38
N ASN A 142 -19.31 26.69 -1.51
CA ASN A 142 -19.73 27.91 -0.88
C ASN A 142 -19.82 29.00 -1.85
N PRO A 143 -20.93 29.57 -1.84
CA PRO A 143 -21.10 30.80 -2.52
C PRO A 143 -20.22 31.86 -1.90
#